data_0f947178e39b78fafb22e88034a96424
#
_entry.id   0f947178e39b78fafb22e88034a96424
#
_cell.length_a   1.000
_cell.length_b   1.000
_cell.length_c   1.000
_cell.angle_alpha   90.00
_cell.angle_beta   90.00
_cell.angle_gamma   90.00
#
_symmetry.space_group_name_H-M   'P 1'
#
loop_
_entity.id
_entity.type
_entity.pdbx_description
1 polymer ?
#
loop_
_entity_poly.entity_id
_entity_poly.type
_entity_poly.pdbx_seq_one_letter_code
_entity_poly.pdbx_strand_id
1 'polypeptide(L)'
;MRCWPLVLVALPLIACESPQEEPPPPVAAASTLWHALGIWSGSGDRQTESFDVTTGSMRLTWEALQEGAPGTAHFRVSLYSAISGRPLQTIVDTQEAGADTVYLAANPRVAYLLIESEQIRWRVTLQEAVPRSPVSGAARD
;
A
#
# COMPACT_ATOMS: atom_id res chain seq x y z
N MET A 1 75.59 -33.91 -28.44
CA MET A 1 74.24 -34.12 -27.84
C MET A 1 74.37 -33.74 -26.38
N ARG A 2 73.89 -32.57 -26.05
CA ARG A 2 73.91 -32.09 -24.68
C ARG A 2 72.37 -31.89 -24.27
N CYS A 3 71.89 -32.75 -23.41
CA CYS A 3 70.57 -32.62 -22.77
C CYS A 3 70.71 -31.55 -21.70
N TRP A 4 69.87 -30.54 -21.84
CA TRP A 4 69.69 -29.51 -20.86
C TRP A 4 68.41 -29.80 -20.08
N PRO A 5 68.38 -29.92 -18.76
CA PRO A 5 67.17 -30.12 -18.03
C PRO A 5 66.44 -28.80 -17.88
N LEU A 6 65.15 -28.80 -18.33
CA LEU A 6 64.16 -27.74 -18.06
C LEU A 6 63.77 -27.81 -16.60
N VAL A 7 64.19 -26.80 -15.83
CA VAL A 7 63.67 -26.60 -14.48
C VAL A 7 62.33 -25.87 -14.58
N LEU A 8 61.25 -26.57 -14.29
CA LEU A 8 59.94 -26.01 -14.13
C LEU A 8 59.83 -25.38 -12.74
N VAL A 9 59.87 -24.04 -12.69
CA VAL A 9 59.57 -23.28 -11.47
C VAL A 9 58.04 -23.12 -11.39
N ALA A 10 57.42 -23.88 -10.48
CA ALA A 10 56.04 -23.71 -10.12
C ALA A 10 55.90 -22.49 -9.20
N LEU A 11 55.26 -21.41 -9.69
CA LEU A 11 54.82 -20.30 -8.86
C LEU A 11 53.53 -20.71 -8.12
N PRO A 12 53.45 -20.55 -6.79
CA PRO A 12 52.18 -20.67 -6.11
C PRO A 12 51.35 -19.43 -6.37
N LEU A 13 50.20 -19.62 -7.00
CA LEU A 13 49.11 -18.62 -7.06
C LEU A 13 48.54 -18.48 -5.65
N ILE A 14 48.90 -17.40 -4.99
CA ILE A 14 48.24 -16.98 -3.76
C ILE A 14 46.88 -16.39 -4.20
N ALA A 15 45.84 -17.18 -4.08
CA ALA A 15 44.48 -16.69 -4.19
C ALA A 15 44.18 -15.79 -2.98
N CYS A 16 44.18 -14.48 -3.21
CA CYS A 16 43.58 -13.55 -2.24
C CYS A 16 42.09 -13.80 -2.21
N GLU A 17 41.62 -14.60 -1.27
CA GLU A 17 40.22 -14.67 -0.92
C GLU A 17 39.88 -13.35 -0.24
N SER A 18 39.08 -12.52 -0.97
CA SER A 18 38.47 -11.33 -0.39
C SER A 18 37.49 -11.77 0.68
N PRO A 19 37.50 -11.15 1.87
CA PRO A 19 36.49 -11.43 2.87
C PRO A 19 35.13 -11.16 2.24
N GLN A 20 34.31 -12.19 2.09
CA GLN A 20 32.94 -12.06 1.64
C GLN A 20 32.17 -11.38 2.76
N GLU A 21 31.89 -10.10 2.58
CA GLU A 21 31.08 -9.33 3.50
C GLU A 21 29.71 -9.96 3.55
N GLU A 22 29.37 -10.58 4.67
CA GLU A 22 28.07 -11.19 4.91
C GLU A 22 27.01 -10.12 4.78
N PRO A 23 25.98 -10.31 3.92
CA PRO A 23 24.94 -9.30 3.77
C PRO A 23 24.27 -9.06 5.12
N PRO A 24 24.02 -7.80 5.51
CA PRO A 24 23.40 -7.50 6.78
C PRO A 24 22.06 -8.25 6.88
N PRO A 25 21.72 -8.77 8.06
CA PRO A 25 20.45 -9.47 8.25
C PRO A 25 19.29 -8.56 7.80
N PRO A 26 18.28 -9.10 7.12
CA PRO A 26 17.16 -8.29 6.68
C PRO A 26 16.56 -7.60 7.89
N VAL A 27 16.64 -6.28 7.93
CA VAL A 27 15.90 -5.48 8.90
C VAL A 27 14.46 -5.90 8.78
N ALA A 28 13.90 -6.48 9.84
CA ALA A 28 12.52 -6.87 9.88
C ALA A 28 11.70 -5.66 9.46
N ALA A 29 11.09 -5.71 8.27
CA ALA A 29 10.24 -4.64 7.77
C ALA A 29 9.16 -4.44 8.84
N ALA A 30 9.05 -3.21 9.36
CA ALA A 30 8.00 -2.88 10.30
C ALA A 30 6.67 -3.23 9.65
N SER A 31 6.00 -4.29 10.14
CA SER A 31 4.74 -4.74 9.59
C SER A 31 3.69 -3.69 9.87
N THR A 32 3.24 -3.00 8.84
CA THR A 32 2.14 -2.05 8.92
C THR A 32 0.85 -2.81 9.21
N LEU A 33 0.17 -2.45 10.28
CA LEU A 33 -1.18 -2.92 10.54
C LEU A 33 -2.18 -1.99 9.87
N TRP A 34 -3.21 -2.56 9.26
CA TRP A 34 -4.29 -1.81 8.63
C TRP A 34 -5.55 -1.93 9.47
N HIS A 35 -6.02 -0.79 9.97
CA HIS A 35 -7.26 -0.68 10.72
C HIS A 35 -8.38 -0.19 9.81
N ALA A 36 -9.51 -0.89 9.79
CA ALA A 36 -10.66 -0.49 8.99
C ALA A 36 -11.34 0.75 9.60
N LEU A 37 -11.43 1.82 8.82
CA LEU A 37 -12.21 3.00 9.14
C LEU A 37 -13.68 2.80 8.75
N GLY A 38 -13.94 2.04 7.70
CA GLY A 38 -15.29 1.69 7.29
C GLY A 38 -15.32 0.76 6.07
N ILE A 39 -16.45 0.09 5.94
CA ILE A 39 -16.78 -0.79 4.81
C ILE A 39 -18.19 -0.42 4.36
N TRP A 40 -18.35 -0.08 3.11
CA TRP A 40 -19.63 0.33 2.52
C TRP A 40 -19.87 -0.40 1.21
N SER A 41 -21.14 -0.62 0.92
CA SER A 41 -21.57 -1.21 -0.35
C SER A 41 -22.94 -0.67 -0.74
N GLY A 42 -23.23 -0.65 -2.01
CA GLY A 42 -24.50 -0.19 -2.54
C GLY A 42 -24.50 -0.05 -4.05
N SER A 43 -25.57 0.57 -4.53
CA SER A 43 -25.71 1.05 -5.91
C SER A 43 -26.25 2.47 -5.86
N GLY A 44 -25.76 3.35 -6.72
CA GLY A 44 -26.11 4.77 -6.69
C GLY A 44 -25.28 5.58 -5.70
N ASP A 45 -25.62 6.83 -5.55
CA ASP A 45 -24.87 7.79 -4.75
C ASP A 45 -25.02 7.54 -3.25
N ARG A 46 -23.94 7.74 -2.53
CA ARG A 46 -23.95 7.62 -1.08
C ARG A 46 -22.91 8.52 -0.42
N GLN A 47 -23.32 9.22 0.60
CA GLN A 47 -22.43 9.85 1.56
C GLN A 47 -22.29 8.91 2.77
N THR A 48 -21.06 8.64 3.19
CA THR A 48 -20.80 7.82 4.38
C THR A 48 -20.99 8.64 5.65
N GLU A 49 -21.05 7.95 6.78
CA GLU A 49 -20.83 8.57 8.07
C GLU A 49 -19.41 9.12 8.17
N SER A 50 -19.19 10.05 9.10
CA SER A 50 -17.87 10.62 9.35
C SER A 50 -17.00 9.63 10.11
N PHE A 51 -15.71 9.66 9.83
CA PHE A 51 -14.67 8.89 10.49
C PHE A 51 -13.47 9.78 10.81
N ASP A 52 -12.68 9.36 11.81
CA ASP A 52 -11.47 10.06 12.21
C ASP A 52 -10.26 9.49 11.45
N VAL A 53 -9.54 10.37 10.75
CA VAL A 53 -8.21 10.09 10.19
C VAL A 53 -7.18 10.49 11.22
N THR A 54 -6.41 9.56 11.73
CA THR A 54 -5.47 9.75 12.84
C THR A 54 -4.02 9.80 12.38
N THR A 55 -3.60 8.83 11.58
CA THR A 55 -2.19 8.73 11.11
C THR A 55 -1.98 9.42 9.77
N GLY A 56 -3.04 9.56 9.00
CA GLY A 56 -3.01 10.20 7.69
C GLY A 56 -2.52 9.33 6.54
N SER A 57 -2.12 8.08 6.80
CA SER A 57 -1.76 7.11 5.76
C SER A 57 -2.89 6.11 5.59
N MET A 58 -3.54 6.12 4.46
CA MET A 58 -4.73 5.32 4.21
C MET A 58 -4.61 4.49 2.93
N ARG A 59 -5.44 3.47 2.82
CA ARG A 59 -5.72 2.77 1.58
C ARG A 59 -7.21 2.57 1.40
N LEU A 60 -7.67 2.76 0.19
CA LEU A 60 -9.03 2.51 -0.22
C LEU A 60 -9.04 1.37 -1.23
N THR A 61 -9.72 0.28 -0.88
CA THR A 61 -9.97 -0.83 -1.79
C THR A 61 -11.40 -0.72 -2.30
N TRP A 62 -11.58 -0.79 -3.60
CA TRP A 62 -12.88 -0.68 -4.23
C TRP A 62 -13.12 -1.79 -5.25
N GLU A 63 -14.37 -2.14 -5.40
CA GLU A 63 -14.90 -3.04 -6.41
C GLU A 63 -16.13 -2.38 -7.03
N ALA A 64 -16.20 -2.39 -8.34
CA ALA A 64 -17.30 -1.81 -9.11
C ALA A 64 -17.75 -2.82 -10.17
N LEU A 65 -19.03 -3.20 -10.10
CA LEU A 65 -19.67 -4.13 -11.02
C LEU A 65 -20.71 -3.35 -11.85
N GLN A 66 -20.61 -3.44 -13.16
CA GLN A 66 -21.56 -2.79 -14.05
C GLN A 66 -22.92 -3.50 -14.01
N GLU A 67 -23.99 -2.72 -13.82
CA GLU A 67 -25.37 -3.21 -13.80
C GLU A 67 -26.18 -2.81 -15.04
N GLY A 68 -25.67 -1.89 -15.84
CA GLY A 68 -26.33 -1.38 -17.02
C GLY A 68 -25.61 -1.68 -18.33
N ALA A 69 -26.03 -0.99 -19.39
CA ALA A 69 -25.43 -1.12 -20.71
C ALA A 69 -23.96 -0.64 -20.70
N PRO A 70 -23.07 -1.22 -21.51
CA PRO A 70 -21.71 -0.75 -21.65
C PRO A 70 -21.63 0.74 -22.02
N GLY A 71 -20.71 1.48 -21.39
CA GLY A 71 -20.48 2.90 -21.66
C GLY A 71 -21.40 3.87 -20.90
N THR A 72 -22.31 3.39 -20.06
CA THR A 72 -23.20 4.23 -19.23
C THR A 72 -22.76 4.27 -17.76
N ALA A 73 -21.71 3.57 -17.40
CA ALA A 73 -21.25 3.47 -16.04
C ALA A 73 -20.40 4.68 -15.62
N HIS A 74 -20.59 5.11 -14.39
CA HIS A 74 -19.72 6.09 -13.75
C HIS A 74 -19.58 5.74 -12.27
N PHE A 75 -18.34 5.78 -11.76
CA PHE A 75 -18.05 5.54 -10.36
C PHE A 75 -16.96 6.50 -9.89
N ARG A 76 -17.29 7.31 -8.89
CA ARG A 76 -16.37 8.26 -8.27
C ARG A 76 -16.44 8.13 -6.76
N VAL A 77 -15.26 8.14 -6.13
CA VAL A 77 -15.11 8.20 -4.67
C VAL A 77 -14.23 9.40 -4.33
N SER A 78 -14.75 10.29 -3.51
CA SER A 78 -14.06 11.50 -3.08
C SER A 78 -14.06 11.63 -1.57
N LEU A 79 -12.94 12.10 -1.02
CA LEU A 79 -12.77 12.40 0.39
C LEU A 79 -13.16 13.85 0.66
N TYR A 80 -13.96 14.09 1.69
CA TYR A 80 -14.44 15.40 2.10
C TYR A 80 -14.11 15.67 3.57
N SER A 81 -13.89 16.93 3.91
CA SER A 81 -13.79 17.36 5.30
C SER A 81 -15.18 17.38 5.95
N ALA A 82 -15.34 16.68 7.06
CA ALA A 82 -16.61 16.68 7.79
C ALA A 82 -16.87 18.02 8.52
N ILE A 83 -15.81 18.81 8.75
CA ILE A 83 -15.93 20.11 9.45
C ILE A 83 -16.34 21.22 8.48
N SER A 84 -15.73 21.27 7.29
CA SER A 84 -15.96 22.34 6.32
C SER A 84 -16.85 21.97 5.15
N GLY A 85 -17.11 20.67 4.95
CA GLY A 85 -17.84 20.16 3.80
C GLY A 85 -17.09 20.34 2.46
N ARG A 86 -15.79 20.67 2.50
CA ARG A 86 -15.01 20.89 1.28
C ARG A 86 -14.42 19.57 0.76
N PRO A 87 -14.36 19.37 -0.56
CA PRO A 87 -13.64 18.27 -1.15
C PRO A 87 -12.14 18.39 -0.83
N LEU A 88 -11.53 17.27 -0.45
CA LEU A 88 -10.11 17.18 -0.14
C LEU A 88 -9.36 16.49 -1.28
N GLN A 89 -9.89 15.36 -1.76
CA GLN A 89 -9.24 14.55 -2.78
C GLN A 89 -10.26 13.65 -3.49
N THR A 90 -10.16 13.54 -4.80
CA THR A 90 -10.82 12.48 -5.56
C THR A 90 -9.90 11.25 -5.57
N ILE A 91 -10.39 10.13 -5.07
CA ILE A 91 -9.61 8.90 -4.90
C ILE A 91 -9.79 7.98 -6.10
N VAL A 92 -11.01 7.83 -6.57
CA VAL A 92 -11.39 7.00 -7.73
C VAL A 92 -12.29 7.84 -8.64
N ASP A 93 -12.05 7.75 -9.92
CA ASP A 93 -12.92 8.29 -10.97
C ASP A 93 -12.78 7.41 -12.20
N THR A 94 -13.81 6.62 -12.50
CA THR A 94 -13.80 5.67 -13.60
C THR A 94 -15.17 5.56 -14.27
N GLN A 95 -15.16 5.23 -15.54
CA GLN A 95 -16.38 4.93 -16.32
C GLN A 95 -16.53 3.45 -16.62
N GLU A 96 -15.71 2.62 -15.98
CA GLU A 96 -15.69 1.18 -16.22
C GLU A 96 -15.79 0.42 -14.89
N ALA A 97 -16.34 -0.79 -14.98
CA ALA A 97 -16.27 -1.76 -13.90
C ALA A 97 -14.82 -2.16 -13.64
N GLY A 98 -14.50 -2.49 -12.40
CA GLY A 98 -13.15 -2.90 -12.03
C GLY A 98 -12.98 -3.02 -10.53
N ALA A 99 -11.75 -3.27 -10.13
CA ALA A 99 -11.36 -3.33 -8.72
C ALA A 99 -9.89 -2.91 -8.60
N ASP A 100 -9.58 -2.15 -7.58
CA ASP A 100 -8.21 -1.72 -7.30
C ASP A 100 -8.05 -1.29 -5.85
N THR A 101 -6.80 -1.07 -5.45
CA THR A 101 -6.44 -0.49 -4.16
C THR A 101 -5.64 0.78 -4.38
N VAL A 102 -6.13 1.89 -3.85
CA VAL A 102 -5.48 3.20 -3.94
C VAL A 102 -4.91 3.57 -2.57
N TYR A 103 -3.64 3.94 -2.54
CA TYR A 103 -2.99 4.47 -1.35
C TYR A 103 -3.06 5.99 -1.38
N LEU A 104 -3.46 6.58 -0.26
CA LEU A 104 -3.64 8.02 -0.15
C LEU A 104 -3.13 8.54 1.18
N ALA A 105 -2.76 9.81 1.19
CA ALA A 105 -2.36 10.54 2.39
C ALA A 105 -3.29 11.73 2.62
N ALA A 106 -3.66 11.96 3.85
CA ALA A 106 -4.40 13.13 4.27
C ALA A 106 -3.93 13.57 5.66
N ASN A 107 -4.00 14.87 5.94
CA ASN A 107 -3.73 15.33 7.30
C ASN A 107 -4.78 14.77 8.26
N PRO A 108 -4.41 14.46 9.54
CA PRO A 108 -5.35 14.03 10.57
C PRO A 108 -6.56 14.97 10.67
N ARG A 109 -7.76 14.42 10.57
CA ARG A 109 -9.02 15.18 10.58
C ARG A 109 -10.25 14.28 10.63
N VAL A 110 -11.39 14.87 10.88
CA VAL A 110 -12.68 14.21 10.68
C VAL A 110 -13.10 14.37 9.21
N ALA A 111 -13.39 13.26 8.56
CA ALA A 111 -13.70 13.21 7.13
C ALA A 111 -14.86 12.26 6.84
N TYR A 112 -15.40 12.33 5.63
CA TYR A 112 -16.34 11.37 5.08
C TYR A 112 -16.07 11.10 3.61
N LEU A 113 -16.59 10.03 3.08
CA LEU A 113 -16.55 9.74 1.64
C LEU A 113 -17.89 10.14 1.00
N LEU A 114 -17.78 10.77 -0.16
CA LEU A 114 -18.89 10.91 -1.10
C LEU A 114 -18.65 9.92 -2.25
N ILE A 115 -19.61 9.03 -2.45
CA ILE A 115 -19.60 8.03 -3.50
C ILE A 115 -20.69 8.40 -4.48
N GLU A 116 -20.30 8.62 -5.73
CA GLU A 116 -21.19 8.91 -6.84
C GLU A 116 -21.14 7.72 -7.80
N SER A 117 -22.28 7.15 -8.11
CA SER A 117 -22.34 5.91 -8.89
C SER A 117 -23.57 5.90 -9.79
N GLU A 118 -23.34 5.63 -11.05
CA GLU A 118 -24.36 5.46 -12.06
C GLU A 118 -24.18 4.12 -12.76
N GLN A 119 -25.22 3.29 -12.79
CA GLN A 119 -25.21 1.95 -13.40
C GLN A 119 -24.10 1.01 -12.86
N ILE A 120 -23.70 1.21 -11.61
CA ILE A 120 -22.68 0.42 -10.94
C ILE A 120 -23.14 0.01 -9.54
N ARG A 121 -22.95 -1.27 -9.23
CA ARG A 121 -22.94 -1.79 -7.87
C ARG A 121 -21.50 -1.75 -7.36
N TRP A 122 -21.29 -1.23 -6.18
CA TRP A 122 -19.96 -0.99 -5.65
C TRP A 122 -19.79 -1.48 -4.22
N ARG A 123 -18.54 -1.76 -3.88
CA ARG A 123 -18.07 -1.99 -2.51
C ARG A 123 -16.79 -1.20 -2.30
N VAL A 124 -16.71 -0.53 -1.16
CA VAL A 124 -15.55 0.31 -0.77
C VAL A 124 -15.14 -0.05 0.64
N THR A 125 -13.85 -0.26 0.84
CA THR A 125 -13.23 -0.47 2.15
C THR A 125 -12.13 0.55 2.34
N LEU A 126 -12.23 1.37 3.38
CA LEU A 126 -11.21 2.35 3.75
C LEU A 126 -10.48 1.86 5.01
N GLN A 127 -9.16 1.85 4.94
CA GLN A 127 -8.29 1.43 6.05
C GLN A 127 -7.21 2.46 6.29
N GLU A 128 -6.80 2.59 7.55
CA GLU A 128 -5.71 3.44 7.99
C GLU A 128 -4.52 2.60 8.46
N ALA A 129 -3.31 3.04 8.10
CA ALA A 129 -2.08 2.42 8.57
C ALA A 129 -1.84 2.77 10.04
N VAL A 130 -1.72 1.77 10.89
CA VAL A 130 -1.38 1.93 12.30
C VAL A 130 0.03 1.43 12.53
N PRO A 131 0.94 2.27 13.05
CA PRO A 131 2.27 1.83 13.42
C PRO A 131 2.16 0.73 14.48
N ARG A 132 2.78 -0.41 14.22
CA ARG A 132 2.97 -1.41 15.28
C ARG A 132 4.01 -0.86 16.23
N SER A 133 3.62 -0.49 17.44
CA SER A 133 4.58 -0.22 18.50
C SER A 133 5.46 -1.48 18.67
N PRO A 134 6.79 -1.34 18.67
CA PRO A 134 7.63 -2.47 19.03
C PRO A 134 7.21 -2.89 20.43
N VAL A 135 6.86 -4.17 20.58
CA VAL A 135 6.67 -4.77 21.91
C VAL A 135 8.03 -4.60 22.61
N SER A 136 8.11 -3.66 23.51
CA SER A 136 9.23 -3.55 24.42
C SER A 136 9.23 -4.83 25.25
N GLY A 137 10.00 -5.82 24.79
CA GLY A 137 10.31 -6.99 25.59
C GLY A 137 11.03 -6.47 26.82
N ALA A 138 10.31 -6.26 27.90
CA ALA A 138 10.92 -6.03 29.18
C ALA A 138 11.74 -7.28 29.50
N ALA A 139 13.06 -7.16 29.34
CA ALA A 139 13.99 -8.09 29.96
C ALA A 139 13.69 -8.04 31.46
N ARG A 140 13.11 -9.10 31.98
CA ARG A 140 13.06 -9.33 33.42
C ARG A 140 14.29 -10.16 33.76
N ASP A 141 15.14 -9.55 34.52
CA ASP A 141 16.15 -10.26 35.31
C ASP A 141 15.46 -11.23 36.26
#